data_98be7c40fb0d5abb55c6a39318f40ef2
#
_entry.id   98be7c40fb0d5abb55c6a39318f40ef2
#
_cell.length_a   1.000
_cell.length_b   1.000
_cell.length_c   1.000
_cell.angle_alpha   90.00
_cell.angle_beta   90.00
_cell.angle_gamma   90.00
#
_symmetry.space_group_name_H-M   'P 1'
#
loop_
_entity.id
_entity.type
_entity.pdbx_description
1 polymer ?
#
loop_
_entity_poly.entity_id
_entity_poly.type
_entity_poly.pdbx_seq_one_letter_code
_entity_poly.pdbx_strand_id
1 'polypeptide(L)'
;MATRQQNEKRFKNWEELPAGGRRYWYDRRGNETGYQRIIKIVDANEVTLQVIQEIYSNEHVMLERHQKYPVDTGHQRIEEE
;
A
#
# COMPACT_ATOMS: atom_id res chain seq x y z
N MET A 1 17.49 -3.38 3.78
CA MET A 1 16.69 -2.24 3.30
C MET A 1 16.65 -2.27 1.77
N ALA A 2 15.47 -2.11 1.18
CA ALA A 2 15.35 -2.07 -0.26
C ALA A 2 15.85 -0.76 -0.83
N THR A 3 16.52 -0.81 -1.96
CA THR A 3 16.95 0.38 -2.69
C THR A 3 15.79 0.93 -3.51
N ARG A 4 15.94 2.17 -4.02
CA ARG A 4 14.97 2.77 -4.92
C ARG A 4 14.73 1.92 -6.15
N GLN A 5 15.79 1.37 -6.75
CA GLN A 5 15.68 0.49 -7.91
C GLN A 5 14.90 -0.78 -7.59
N GLN A 6 15.14 -1.39 -6.43
CA GLN A 6 14.41 -2.57 -6.01
C GLN A 6 12.93 -2.27 -5.78
N ASN A 7 12.62 -1.13 -5.18
CA ASN A 7 11.23 -0.71 -4.98
C ASN A 7 10.53 -0.44 -6.31
N GLU A 8 11.20 0.21 -7.27
CA GLU A 8 10.63 0.47 -8.59
C GLU A 8 10.36 -0.81 -9.38
N LYS A 9 11.17 -1.84 -9.18
CA LYS A 9 10.93 -3.16 -9.76
C LYS A 9 9.72 -3.86 -9.15
N ARG A 10 9.60 -3.80 -7.84
CA ARG A 10 8.55 -4.49 -7.09
C ARG A 10 7.20 -3.79 -7.22
N PHE A 11 7.22 -2.46 -7.16
CA PHE A 11 6.02 -1.63 -7.22
C PHE A 11 6.01 -0.89 -8.54
N LYS A 12 5.08 -1.23 -9.41
CA LYS A 12 5.03 -0.65 -10.75
C LYS A 12 4.45 0.75 -10.78
N ASN A 13 3.86 1.20 -9.66
CA ASN A 13 3.27 2.51 -9.54
C ASN A 13 3.89 3.25 -8.37
N TRP A 14 4.12 4.53 -8.54
CA TRP A 14 4.53 5.38 -7.42
C TRP A 14 4.24 6.84 -7.71
N GLU A 15 4.20 7.63 -6.64
CA GLU A 15 4.11 9.08 -6.72
C GLU A 15 5.15 9.70 -5.79
N GLU A 16 5.66 10.85 -6.19
CA GLU A 16 6.59 11.61 -5.36
C GLU A 16 5.80 12.35 -4.29
N LEU A 17 6.32 12.33 -3.07
CA LEU A 17 5.72 13.03 -1.95
C LEU A 17 6.51 14.30 -1.66
N PRO A 18 5.92 15.30 -0.97
CA PRO A 18 6.67 16.43 -0.44
C PRO A 18 7.86 15.92 0.38
N ALA A 19 8.94 16.66 0.44
CA ALA A 19 10.17 16.29 1.15
C ALA A 19 10.94 15.11 0.55
N GLY A 20 10.61 14.67 -0.67
CA GLY A 20 11.41 13.71 -1.43
C GLY A 20 11.11 12.24 -1.16
N GLY A 21 10.13 11.94 -0.33
CA GLY A 21 9.69 10.56 -0.15
C GLY A 21 8.86 10.07 -1.32
N ARG A 22 8.42 8.81 -1.25
CA ARG A 22 7.58 8.19 -2.26
C ARG A 22 6.50 7.34 -1.64
N ARG A 23 5.38 7.25 -2.35
CA ARG A 23 4.32 6.29 -2.08
C ARG A 23 4.29 5.32 -3.24
N TYR A 24 4.77 4.09 -3.00
CA TYR A 24 4.73 3.01 -3.97
C TYR A 24 3.48 2.19 -3.78
N TRP A 25 2.92 1.63 -4.86
CA TRP A 25 1.83 0.67 -4.72
C TRP A 25 1.76 -0.28 -5.91
N TYR A 26 1.14 -1.43 -5.67
CA TYR A 26 0.72 -2.30 -6.74
C TYR A 26 -0.60 -2.95 -6.34
N ASP A 27 -1.38 -3.31 -7.35
CA ASP A 27 -2.64 -4.00 -7.17
C ASP A 27 -2.50 -5.44 -7.60
N ARG A 28 -3.18 -6.35 -6.91
CA ARG A 28 -3.28 -7.72 -7.34
C ARG A 28 -4.71 -8.21 -7.15
N ARG A 29 -5.11 -9.17 -7.99
CA ARG A 29 -6.45 -9.70 -7.96
C ARG A 29 -6.73 -10.42 -6.65
N GLY A 30 -7.89 -10.16 -6.06
CA GLY A 30 -8.37 -10.86 -4.88
C GLY A 30 -8.84 -12.27 -5.21
N ASN A 31 -8.99 -13.10 -4.18
CA ASN A 31 -9.37 -14.51 -4.36
C ASN A 31 -10.83 -14.67 -4.79
N GLU A 32 -11.71 -13.79 -4.35
CA GLU A 32 -13.14 -13.90 -4.64
C GLU A 32 -13.60 -12.77 -5.56
N THR A 33 -13.55 -11.54 -5.08
CA THR A 33 -13.98 -10.37 -5.83
C THR A 33 -13.06 -9.21 -5.53
N GLY A 34 -12.93 -8.32 -6.50
CA GLY A 34 -12.16 -7.10 -6.32
C GLY A 34 -10.66 -7.32 -6.37
N TYR A 35 -9.92 -6.49 -5.63
CA TYR A 35 -8.47 -6.52 -5.67
C TYR A 35 -7.88 -6.04 -4.34
N GLN A 36 -6.59 -6.33 -4.16
CA GLN A 36 -5.82 -5.85 -3.03
C GLN A 36 -4.80 -4.83 -3.53
N ARG A 37 -4.63 -3.75 -2.78
CA ARG A 37 -3.59 -2.76 -3.05
C ARG A 37 -2.58 -2.81 -1.92
N ILE A 38 -1.32 -3.03 -2.28
CA ILE A 38 -0.21 -3.00 -1.33
C ILE A 38 0.51 -1.67 -1.52
N ILE A 39 0.63 -0.91 -0.44
CA ILE A 39 1.20 0.42 -0.45
C ILE A 39 2.43 0.44 0.46
N LYS A 40 3.52 1.01 -0.03
CA LYS A 40 4.74 1.22 0.75
C LYS A 40 5.11 2.69 0.69
N ILE A 41 5.20 3.32 1.84
CA ILE A 41 5.58 4.73 1.94
C ILE A 41 7.01 4.78 2.49
N VAL A 42 7.88 5.51 1.80
CA VAL A 42 9.28 5.67 2.17
C VAL A 42 9.62 7.16 2.28
N ASP A 43 10.68 7.46 3.04
CA ASP A 43 11.22 8.82 3.08
C ASP A 43 12.20 9.04 1.92
N ALA A 44 12.85 10.20 1.91
CA ALA A 44 13.80 10.58 0.85
C ALA A 44 15.02 9.63 0.77
N ASN A 45 15.31 8.91 1.84
CA ASN A 45 16.42 7.95 1.91
C ASN A 45 15.97 6.51 1.66
N GLU A 46 14.75 6.30 1.16
CA GLU A 46 14.13 4.98 0.95
C GLU A 46 13.92 4.19 2.25
N VAL A 47 13.92 4.84 3.39
CA VAL A 47 13.58 4.18 4.64
C VAL A 47 12.06 3.97 4.69
N THR A 48 11.64 2.74 4.94
CA THR A 48 10.22 2.41 5.00
C THR A 48 9.58 3.06 6.21
N LEU A 49 8.58 3.88 5.98
CA LEU A 49 7.81 4.54 7.04
C LEU A 49 6.53 3.77 7.34
N GLN A 50 5.90 3.20 6.31
CA GLN A 50 4.59 2.56 6.46
C GLN A 50 4.37 1.55 5.35
N VAL A 51 3.73 0.44 5.69
CA VAL A 51 3.23 -0.54 4.71
C VAL A 51 1.76 -0.79 5.03
N ILE A 52 0.91 -0.66 4.03
CA ILE A 52 -0.54 -0.75 4.17
C ILE A 52 -1.07 -1.72 3.12
N GLN A 53 -2.03 -2.55 3.52
CA GLN A 53 -2.81 -3.36 2.61
C GLN A 53 -4.25 -2.83 2.62
N GLU A 54 -4.78 -2.59 1.43
CA GLU A 54 -6.18 -2.18 1.25
C GLU A 54 -6.88 -3.22 0.40
N ILE A 55 -8.14 -3.51 0.74
CA ILE A 55 -8.96 -4.46 0.00
C ILE A 55 -10.14 -3.70 -0.57
N TYR A 56 -10.35 -3.85 -1.89
CA TYR A 56 -11.38 -3.15 -2.64
C TYR A 56 -12.34 -4.13 -3.28
N SER A 57 -13.60 -3.71 -3.41
CA SER A 57 -14.60 -4.44 -4.18
C SER A 57 -14.39 -4.21 -5.69
N ASN A 58 -15.15 -4.93 -6.52
CA ASN A 58 -15.15 -4.72 -7.97
C ASN A 58 -15.63 -3.32 -8.36
N GLU A 59 -16.38 -2.66 -7.49
CA GLU A 59 -16.86 -1.29 -7.71
C GLU A 59 -15.90 -0.24 -7.19
N HIS A 60 -14.66 -0.64 -6.81
CA HIS A 60 -13.61 0.25 -6.29
C HIS A 60 -13.96 0.87 -4.94
N VAL A 61 -14.75 0.18 -4.12
CA VAL A 61 -15.08 0.60 -2.76
C VAL A 61 -14.11 -0.09 -1.80
N MET A 62 -13.48 0.68 -0.91
CA MET A 62 -12.58 0.12 0.09
C MET A 62 -13.39 -0.65 1.14
N LEU A 63 -13.09 -1.93 1.29
CA LEU A 63 -13.78 -2.82 2.23
C LEU A 63 -13.00 -3.01 3.51
N GLU A 64 -11.67 -3.12 3.43
CA GLU A 64 -10.80 -3.37 4.58
C GLU A 64 -9.48 -2.65 4.39
N ARG A 65 -8.84 -2.34 5.50
CA ARG A 65 -7.52 -1.73 5.54
C ARG A 65 -6.71 -2.39 6.65
N HIS A 66 -5.45 -2.68 6.37
CA HIS A 66 -4.55 -3.33 7.32
C HIS A 66 -3.19 -2.65 7.25
N GLN A 67 -2.79 -1.99 8.32
CA GLN A 67 -1.43 -1.48 8.42
C GLN A 67 -0.53 -2.62 8.90
N LYS A 68 0.50 -2.94 8.11
CA LYS A 68 1.43 -4.02 8.43
C LYS A 68 2.71 -3.52 9.10
N TYR A 69 3.06 -2.27 8.89
CA TYR A 69 4.29 -1.68 9.40
C TYR A 69 4.05 -0.19 9.64
N PRO A 70 4.62 0.45 10.66
CA PRO A 70 5.53 -0.13 11.67
C PRO A 70 4.83 -0.99 12.73
N VAL A 71 3.54 -0.85 12.89
CA VAL A 71 2.74 -1.64 13.84
C VAL A 71 1.63 -2.33 13.08
N ASP A 72 1.56 -3.65 13.18
CA ASP A 72 0.50 -4.43 12.56
C ASP A 72 -0.80 -4.23 13.34
N THR A 73 -1.78 -3.59 12.70
CA THR A 73 -3.07 -3.27 13.33
C THR A 73 -4.13 -4.33 13.07
N GLY A 74 -3.80 -5.40 12.30
CA GLY A 74 -4.80 -6.34 11.84
C GLY A 74 -5.73 -5.71 10.80
N HIS A 75 -6.65 -6.52 10.27
CA HIS A 75 -7.62 -6.04 9.29
C HIS A 75 -8.68 -5.19 9.97
N GLN A 76 -8.87 -3.99 9.48
CA GLN A 76 -9.89 -3.08 9.95
C GLN A 76 -10.94 -2.93 8.85
N ARG A 77 -12.16 -3.36 9.17
CA ARG A 77 -13.28 -3.25 8.25
C ARG A 77 -13.75 -1.80 8.16
N ILE A 78 -13.91 -1.34 6.95
CA ILE A 78 -14.49 -0.03 6.70
C ILE A 78 -16.00 -0.20 6.67
N GLU A 79 -16.70 0.46 7.59
CA GLU A 79 -18.16 0.41 7.64
C GLU A 79 -18.72 1.72 7.07
N GLU A 80 -19.71 1.57 6.21
CA GLU A 80 -20.48 2.70 5.72
C GLU A 80 -21.65 2.96 6.67
N GLU A 81 -21.84 4.21 7.01
CA GLU A 81 -23.01 4.62 7.77
C GLU A 81 -24.15 5.00 6.82
#